data_ed66fc05ccdc99ceb5e8b86d92584c82
#
_entry.id   ed66fc05ccdc99ceb5e8b86d92584c82
#
_cell.length_a   1.000
_cell.length_b   1.000
_cell.length_c   1.000
_cell.angle_alpha   90.00
_cell.angle_beta   90.00
_cell.angle_gamma   90.00
#
_symmetry.space_group_name_H-M   'P 1'
#
loop_
_entity.id
_entity.type
_entity.pdbx_description
1 polymer ?
#
loop_
_entity_poly.entity_id
_entity_poly.type
_entity_poly.pdbx_seq_one_letter_code
_entity_poly.pdbx_strand_id
1 'polypeptide(L)'
;MTLKNSMFTVTGGTPDQVAVRLNGGHEIYKAHFPGNPITPGVCIVQMIGELLSDRCGRRLSLSKIVNLKFVAPISPVDTPDIEISFTLVDDTATACKGKGTITSGEQLLTQFSLVFNG
;
A
#
# COMPACT_ATOMS: atom_id res chain seq x y z
N MET A 1 -5.26 8.43 11.07
CA MET A 1 -6.24 7.97 10.07
C MET A 1 -5.87 6.58 9.59
N THR A 2 -6.82 5.70 9.52
CA THR A 2 -6.62 4.32 9.08
C THR A 2 -7.37 4.10 7.77
N LEU A 3 -6.68 3.57 6.76
CA LEU A 3 -7.27 3.30 5.44
C LEU A 3 -7.80 1.87 5.31
N LYS A 4 -7.27 0.94 6.11
CA LYS A 4 -7.74 -0.44 6.12
C LYS A 4 -9.19 -0.52 6.55
N ASN A 5 -10.00 -1.27 5.81
CA ASN A 5 -11.44 -1.41 5.96
C ASN A 5 -12.23 -0.11 5.68
N SER A 6 -11.59 0.91 5.12
CA SER A 6 -12.27 2.11 4.59
C SER A 6 -11.91 2.34 3.12
N MET A 7 -10.65 2.59 2.81
CA MET A 7 -10.19 2.74 1.42
C MET A 7 -9.84 1.41 0.76
N PHE A 8 -9.38 0.44 1.53
CA PHE A 8 -9.04 -0.90 1.05
C PHE A 8 -9.42 -1.96 2.06
N THR A 9 -9.54 -3.20 1.57
CA THR A 9 -9.79 -4.38 2.40
C THR A 9 -8.80 -5.48 2.00
N VAL A 10 -8.22 -6.16 2.98
CA VAL A 10 -7.40 -7.34 2.74
C VAL A 10 -8.33 -8.50 2.39
N THR A 11 -8.13 -9.10 1.22
CA THR A 11 -8.98 -10.17 0.69
C THR A 11 -8.34 -11.55 0.77
N GLY A 12 -7.04 -11.62 1.00
CA GLY A 12 -6.33 -12.90 1.10
C GLY A 12 -4.84 -12.75 0.99
N GLY A 13 -4.18 -13.83 0.63
CA GLY A 13 -2.73 -13.90 0.48
C GLY A 13 -2.02 -14.28 1.77
N THR A 14 -0.75 -13.93 1.83
CA THR A 14 0.14 -14.18 2.97
C THR A 14 0.68 -12.84 3.49
N PRO A 15 1.37 -12.81 4.65
CA PRO A 15 2.02 -11.57 5.09
C PRO A 15 3.05 -11.01 4.11
N ASP A 16 3.63 -11.85 3.23
CA ASP A 16 4.59 -11.42 2.21
C ASP A 16 3.93 -11.05 0.88
N GLN A 17 2.74 -11.56 0.60
CA GLN A 17 1.98 -11.30 -0.63
C GLN A 17 0.53 -11.03 -0.27
N VAL A 18 0.22 -9.79 0.06
CA VAL A 18 -1.09 -9.40 0.55
C VAL A 18 -2.01 -9.04 -0.61
N ALA A 19 -3.13 -9.76 -0.73
CA ALA A 19 -4.17 -9.44 -1.70
C ALA A 19 -5.12 -8.39 -1.10
N VAL A 20 -5.39 -7.35 -1.86
CA VAL A 20 -6.14 -6.19 -1.42
C VAL A 20 -7.17 -5.78 -2.47
N ARG A 21 -8.36 -5.43 -2.03
CA ARG A 21 -9.38 -4.82 -2.88
C ARG A 21 -9.58 -3.36 -2.49
N LEU A 22 -9.54 -2.47 -3.49
CA LEU A 22 -9.77 -1.04 -3.30
C LEU A 22 -11.28 -0.76 -3.23
N ASN A 23 -11.65 0.15 -2.31
CA ASN A 23 -13.04 0.61 -2.19
C ASN A 23 -13.23 1.89 -2.99
N GLY A 24 -13.79 1.78 -4.18
CA GLY A 24 -14.05 2.92 -5.08
C GLY A 24 -15.07 3.91 -4.54
N GLY A 25 -15.82 3.57 -3.50
CA GLY A 25 -16.76 4.46 -2.84
C GLY A 25 -16.13 5.37 -1.78
N HIS A 26 -14.83 5.18 -1.48
CA HIS A 26 -14.15 6.02 -0.50
C HIS A 26 -14.05 7.47 -0.97
N GLU A 27 -14.20 8.43 -0.04
CA GLU A 27 -14.23 9.86 -0.36
C GLU A 27 -12.98 10.37 -1.07
N ILE A 28 -11.81 9.76 -0.81
CA ILE A 28 -10.56 10.17 -1.44
C ILE A 28 -10.64 10.12 -2.97
N TYR A 29 -11.40 9.16 -3.51
CA TYR A 29 -11.54 9.00 -4.96
C TYR A 29 -12.47 10.03 -5.59
N LYS A 30 -13.33 10.66 -4.78
CA LYS A 30 -14.17 11.77 -5.25
C LYS A 30 -13.37 13.06 -5.43
N ALA A 31 -12.32 13.22 -4.63
CA ALA A 31 -11.41 14.36 -4.70
C ALA A 31 -10.29 14.18 -5.73
N HIS A 32 -9.87 12.94 -5.98
CA HIS A 32 -8.76 12.56 -6.87
C HIS A 32 -9.17 11.46 -7.83
N PHE A 33 -9.52 11.70 -8.97
CA PHE A 33 -9.97 12.84 -9.72
C PHE A 33 -11.41 12.53 -10.10
N PRO A 34 -12.37 13.45 -10.03
CA PRO A 34 -13.75 13.17 -10.37
C PRO A 34 -13.88 12.59 -11.77
N GLY A 35 -14.56 11.43 -11.89
CA GLY A 35 -14.73 10.74 -13.16
C GLY A 35 -13.56 9.85 -13.59
N ASN A 36 -12.39 9.98 -12.96
CA ASN A 36 -11.22 9.14 -13.20
C ASN A 36 -10.43 8.94 -11.89
N PRO A 37 -10.96 8.13 -10.97
CA PRO A 37 -10.37 8.01 -9.64
C PRO A 37 -9.00 7.33 -9.69
N ILE A 38 -8.04 7.95 -9.00
CA ILE A 38 -6.68 7.45 -8.87
C ILE A 38 -6.29 7.52 -7.38
N THR A 39 -5.62 6.48 -6.90
CA THR A 39 -5.14 6.43 -5.52
C THR A 39 -3.96 7.39 -5.34
N PRO A 40 -4.04 8.40 -4.46
CA PRO A 40 -2.93 9.31 -4.21
C PRO A 40 -1.70 8.56 -3.66
N GLY A 41 -0.51 9.04 -4.01
CA GLY A 41 0.75 8.45 -3.55
C GLY A 41 0.87 8.36 -2.03
N VAL A 42 0.41 9.39 -1.31
CA VAL A 42 0.41 9.37 0.17
C VAL A 42 -0.47 8.26 0.73
N CYS A 43 -1.58 7.93 0.06
CA CYS A 43 -2.45 6.83 0.47
C CYS A 43 -1.80 5.47 0.19
N ILE A 44 -1.03 5.36 -0.90
CA ILE A 44 -0.29 4.13 -1.21
C ILE A 44 0.76 3.86 -0.12
N VAL A 45 1.52 4.87 0.27
CA VAL A 45 2.51 4.76 1.35
C VAL A 45 1.84 4.42 2.68
N GLN A 46 0.72 5.06 2.98
CA GLN A 46 -0.07 4.78 4.19
C GLN A 46 -0.55 3.33 4.22
N MET A 47 -1.06 2.82 3.09
CA MET A 47 -1.52 1.44 2.97
C MET A 47 -0.38 0.45 3.25
N ILE A 48 0.80 0.68 2.66
CA ILE A 48 1.98 -0.16 2.91
C ILE A 48 2.35 -0.13 4.39
N GLY A 49 2.35 1.05 5.00
CA GLY A 49 2.66 1.21 6.42
C GLY A 49 1.69 0.50 7.34
N GLU A 50 0.39 0.52 7.02
CA GLU A 50 -0.64 -0.19 7.79
C GLU A 50 -0.45 -1.71 7.71
N LEU A 51 -0.12 -2.24 6.53
CA LEU A 51 0.14 -3.67 6.35
C LEU A 51 1.41 -4.10 7.10
N LEU A 52 2.47 -3.29 7.08
CA LEU A 52 3.67 -3.58 7.88
C LEU A 52 3.41 -3.46 9.37
N SER A 53 2.58 -2.51 9.82
CA SER A 53 2.19 -2.38 11.22
C SER A 53 1.46 -3.63 11.71
N ASP A 54 0.56 -4.18 10.91
CA ASP A 54 -0.13 -5.43 11.22
C ASP A 54 0.85 -6.59 11.31
N ARG A 55 1.78 -6.67 10.37
CA ARG A 55 2.81 -7.73 10.34
C ARG A 55 3.74 -7.68 11.54
N CYS A 56 4.17 -6.48 11.92
CA CYS A 56 5.13 -6.27 13.01
C CYS A 56 4.46 -6.22 14.39
N GLY A 57 3.13 -6.11 14.44
CA GLY A 57 2.39 -6.05 15.69
C GLY A 57 2.58 -4.75 16.46
N ARG A 58 2.96 -3.67 15.77
CA ARG A 58 3.14 -2.35 16.39
C ARG A 58 2.82 -1.23 15.41
N ARG A 59 2.48 -0.05 15.94
CA ARG A 59 2.20 1.12 15.10
C ARG A 59 3.50 1.66 14.51
N LEU A 60 3.50 1.83 13.19
CA LEU A 60 4.64 2.34 12.44
C LEU A 60 4.30 3.68 11.80
N SER A 61 5.29 4.58 11.74
CA SER A 61 5.19 5.87 11.05
C SER A 61 6.31 5.99 10.04
N LEU A 62 6.01 6.54 8.87
CA LEU A 62 7.00 6.71 7.80
C LEU A 62 8.17 7.57 8.29
N SER A 63 9.38 7.05 8.14
CA SER A 63 10.62 7.73 8.50
C SER A 63 11.42 8.16 7.27
N LYS A 64 11.53 7.27 6.27
CA LYS A 64 12.37 7.53 5.10
C LYS A 64 11.83 6.81 3.87
N ILE A 65 11.83 7.50 2.75
CA ILE A 65 11.61 6.92 1.43
C ILE A 65 12.98 6.68 0.81
N VAL A 66 13.38 5.41 0.72
CA VAL A 66 14.65 5.03 0.06
C VAL A 66 14.44 5.03 -1.44
N ASN A 67 13.34 4.44 -1.89
CA ASN A 67 12.93 4.44 -3.29
C ASN A 67 11.42 4.30 -3.38
N LEU A 68 10.82 5.05 -4.27
CA LEU A 68 9.39 4.95 -4.55
C LEU A 68 9.15 5.33 -6.01
N LYS A 69 8.68 4.36 -6.79
CA LYS A 69 8.43 4.56 -8.21
C LYS A 69 7.01 4.15 -8.55
N PHE A 70 6.21 5.10 -8.97
CA PHE A 70 4.86 4.87 -9.50
C PHE A 70 4.98 4.59 -10.99
N VAL A 71 4.86 3.31 -11.36
CA VAL A 71 5.01 2.85 -12.76
C VAL A 71 3.71 3.08 -13.55
N ALA A 72 2.57 2.81 -12.89
CA ALA A 72 1.24 3.00 -13.47
C ALA A 72 0.26 3.41 -12.38
N PRO A 73 -0.83 4.09 -12.73
CA PRO A 73 -1.85 4.49 -11.76
C PRO A 73 -2.51 3.30 -11.07
N ILE A 74 -2.82 3.46 -9.79
CA ILE A 74 -3.63 2.52 -9.02
C ILE A 74 -5.03 3.11 -8.94
N SER A 75 -6.00 2.43 -9.57
CA SER A 75 -7.37 2.91 -9.70
C SER A 75 -8.37 1.87 -9.19
N PRO A 76 -9.37 2.28 -8.40
CA PRO A 76 -10.42 1.35 -7.96
C PRO A 76 -11.32 0.88 -9.11
N VAL A 77 -11.27 1.54 -10.27
CA VAL A 77 -12.02 1.17 -11.46
C VAL A 77 -11.21 0.20 -12.33
N ASP A 78 -9.97 0.56 -12.66
CA ASP A 78 -9.14 -0.22 -13.58
C ASP A 78 -8.34 -1.31 -12.89
N THR A 79 -7.92 -1.08 -11.64
CA THR A 79 -7.11 -2.02 -10.85
C THR A 79 -7.71 -2.21 -9.45
N PRO A 80 -8.98 -2.68 -9.34
CA PRO A 80 -9.64 -2.81 -8.04
C PRO A 80 -8.99 -3.86 -7.14
N ASP A 81 -8.41 -4.91 -7.73
CA ASP A 81 -7.74 -5.98 -7.01
C ASP A 81 -6.24 -5.88 -7.26
N ILE A 82 -5.49 -5.61 -6.21
CA ILE A 82 -4.03 -5.46 -6.27
C ILE A 82 -3.36 -6.40 -5.29
N GLU A 83 -2.08 -6.67 -5.54
CA GLU A 83 -1.25 -7.47 -4.65
C GLU A 83 -0.04 -6.66 -4.21
N ILE A 84 0.19 -6.62 -2.91
CA ILE A 84 1.35 -5.96 -2.33
C ILE A 84 2.32 -7.03 -1.88
N SER A 85 3.45 -7.15 -2.59
CA SER A 85 4.45 -8.17 -2.36
C SER A 85 5.68 -7.56 -1.68
N PHE A 86 6.01 -8.09 -0.49
CA PHE A 86 7.21 -7.69 0.23
C PHE A 86 8.33 -8.67 -0.09
N THR A 87 9.37 -8.20 -0.77
CA THR A 87 10.56 -9.00 -1.09
C THR A 87 11.59 -8.95 0.03
N LEU A 88 11.54 -7.93 0.87
CA LEU A 88 12.37 -7.77 2.05
C LEU A 88 11.57 -7.10 3.15
N VAL A 89 11.61 -7.67 4.34
CA VAL A 89 11.14 -7.01 5.57
C VAL A 89 12.23 -7.15 6.61
N ASP A 90 12.82 -6.02 7.00
CA ASP A 90 13.86 -5.96 8.03
C ASP A 90 13.27 -5.24 9.24
N ASP A 91 12.84 -6.03 10.22
CA ASP A 91 12.16 -5.56 11.42
C ASP A 91 13.11 -5.56 12.60
N THR A 92 13.43 -4.37 13.10
CA THR A 92 14.25 -4.17 14.30
C THR A 92 13.39 -3.57 15.42
N ALA A 93 13.98 -3.42 16.62
CA ALA A 93 13.26 -2.87 17.77
C ALA A 93 12.73 -1.44 17.54
N THR A 94 13.41 -0.65 16.69
CA THR A 94 13.09 0.78 16.48
C THR A 94 12.66 1.14 15.09
N ALA A 95 12.84 0.23 14.12
CA ALA A 95 12.52 0.51 12.72
C ALA A 95 12.06 -0.75 12.00
N CYS A 96 11.30 -0.54 10.92
CA CYS A 96 10.92 -1.60 10.01
C CYS A 96 11.14 -1.11 8.58
N LYS A 97 11.99 -1.80 7.82
CA LYS A 97 12.19 -1.54 6.40
C LYS A 97 11.40 -2.53 5.59
N GLY A 98 10.58 -2.03 4.67
CA GLY A 98 9.85 -2.85 3.71
C GLY A 98 10.22 -2.49 2.28
N LYS A 99 10.56 -3.51 1.49
CA LYS A 99 10.85 -3.38 0.07
C LYS A 99 9.97 -4.33 -0.71
N GLY A 100 9.44 -3.86 -1.84
CA GLY A 100 8.60 -4.73 -2.65
C GLY A 100 7.94 -4.02 -3.81
N THR A 101 6.82 -4.61 -4.25
CA THR A 101 6.06 -4.16 -5.42
C THR A 101 4.56 -4.19 -5.14
N ILE A 102 3.83 -3.40 -5.93
CA ILE A 102 2.38 -3.50 -6.05
C ILE A 102 2.07 -3.87 -7.48
N THR A 103 1.27 -4.91 -7.67
CA THR A 103 0.88 -5.42 -8.99
C THR A 103 -0.63 -5.57 -9.10
N SER A 104 -1.13 -5.55 -10.33
CA SER A 104 -2.49 -5.96 -10.68
C SER A 104 -2.37 -7.02 -11.76
N GLY A 105 -2.63 -8.29 -11.40
CA GLY A 105 -2.30 -9.39 -12.30
C GLY A 105 -0.81 -9.39 -12.61
N GLU A 106 -0.46 -9.35 -13.91
CA GLU A 106 0.95 -9.29 -14.34
C GLU A 106 1.47 -7.86 -14.48
N GLN A 107 0.62 -6.85 -14.30
CA GLN A 107 1.01 -5.45 -14.44
C GLN A 107 1.68 -4.94 -13.18
N LEU A 108 2.91 -4.43 -13.33
CA LEU A 108 3.61 -3.71 -12.26
C LEU A 108 3.03 -2.30 -12.13
N LEU A 109 2.61 -1.92 -10.93
CA LEU A 109 2.03 -0.60 -10.65
C LEU A 109 3.00 0.28 -9.85
N THR A 110 3.67 -0.29 -8.86
CA THR A 110 4.55 0.47 -7.95
C THR A 110 5.73 -0.39 -7.51
N GLN A 111 6.89 0.24 -7.37
CA GLN A 111 8.07 -0.31 -6.71
C GLN A 111 8.39 0.55 -5.51
N PHE A 112 8.69 -0.07 -4.36
CA PHE A 112 8.94 0.70 -3.14
C PHE A 112 10.07 0.13 -2.30
N SER A 113 10.72 1.02 -1.57
CA SER A 113 11.65 0.71 -0.49
C SER A 113 11.50 1.80 0.55
N LEU A 114 10.87 1.47 1.68
CA LEU A 114 10.44 2.43 2.69
C LEU A 114 10.96 2.01 4.06
N VAL A 115 11.24 2.99 4.90
CA VAL A 115 11.62 2.77 6.30
C VAL A 115 10.58 3.44 7.20
N PHE A 116 10.10 2.69 8.17
CA PHE A 116 9.16 3.14 9.18
C PHE A 116 9.79 3.03 10.57
N ASN A 117 9.40 3.92 11.49
CA ASN A 117 9.78 3.89 12.90
C ASN A 117 8.56 3.54 13.75
N GLY A 118 8.82 2.91 14.88
CA GLY A 118 7.75 2.59 15.81
C GLY A 118 8.07 1.58 16.90
#